data_65f8154fd27231438cdf305f46d38fe4
#
_entry.id   65f8154fd27231438cdf305f46d38fe4
#
_cell.length_a   1.000
_cell.length_b   1.000
_cell.length_c   1.000
_cell.angle_alpha   90.00
_cell.angle_beta   90.00
_cell.angle_gamma   90.00
#
_symmetry.space_group_name_H-M   'P 1'
#
loop_
_entity.id
_entity.type
_entity.pdbx_description
1 polymer ?
#
loop_
_entity_poly.entity_id
_entity_poly.type
_entity_poly.pdbx_seq_one_letter_code
_entity_poly.pdbx_strand_id
1 'polypeptide(L)'
;MKDRKSSKYHSRSSRVFAPVHINSKGVIDYKLPLCDLMDSILSKKSFNTSVITETLEGNQYYYDYDFDGKNIIVSKSQIINDSPGLKLIERYKGNYLGKELYNDSIVLVLYKDDKKVTETISYKKDLGLNVDMIIEVGSYFYRLPLCKFMDNIIRKTLDILKFIYFGFEGDMYYITLEFDGKDINYIKYSVNNSKLDEIEKAIGNRLVKEFSGHNNIILSLYDDNTCVKDIVAYSSKFLY
;
A
#
# COMPACT_ATOMS: atom_id res chain seq x y z
N MET A 1 -36.60 16.82 38.22
CA MET A 1 -35.20 17.08 37.80
C MET A 1 -34.61 15.76 37.33
N LYS A 2 -34.42 15.62 36.03
CA LYS A 2 -33.81 14.42 35.43
C LYS A 2 -32.43 14.83 34.90
N ASP A 3 -31.38 14.30 35.52
CA ASP A 3 -29.99 14.50 35.11
C ASP A 3 -29.76 13.86 33.78
N ARG A 4 -29.47 14.69 32.77
CA ARG A 4 -28.92 14.27 31.47
C ARG A 4 -27.42 14.08 31.65
N LYS A 5 -26.96 12.82 31.77
CA LYS A 5 -25.57 12.49 31.62
C LYS A 5 -25.19 12.72 30.14
N SER A 6 -24.44 13.78 29.84
CA SER A 6 -23.82 14.02 28.55
C SER A 6 -22.69 13.00 28.35
N SER A 7 -22.90 12.09 27.43
CA SER A 7 -21.86 11.22 26.91
C SER A 7 -20.85 12.08 26.15
N LYS A 8 -19.70 12.34 26.77
CA LYS A 8 -18.53 12.92 26.09
C LYS A 8 -17.98 11.88 25.11
N TYR A 9 -18.41 11.95 23.86
CA TYR A 9 -17.68 11.34 22.75
C TYR A 9 -16.34 12.08 22.63
N HIS A 10 -15.27 11.48 23.10
CA HIS A 10 -13.94 11.89 22.77
C HIS A 10 -13.73 11.55 21.30
N SER A 11 -13.78 12.55 20.43
CA SER A 11 -13.31 12.44 19.06
C SER A 11 -11.80 12.22 19.09
N ARG A 12 -11.38 10.95 19.13
CA ARG A 12 -10.02 10.61 18.76
C ARG A 12 -9.85 10.99 17.30
N SER A 13 -9.00 11.96 17.02
CA SER A 13 -8.52 12.22 15.67
C SER A 13 -7.69 10.99 15.21
N SER A 14 -8.38 9.94 14.77
CA SER A 14 -7.76 8.83 14.07
C SER A 14 -7.29 9.40 12.73
N ARG A 15 -5.98 9.37 12.48
CA ARG A 15 -5.47 9.47 11.11
C ARG A 15 -6.14 8.32 10.35
N VAL A 16 -7.09 8.64 9.48
CA VAL A 16 -7.70 7.67 8.59
C VAL A 16 -6.65 7.36 7.53
N PHE A 17 -5.90 6.28 7.74
CA PHE A 17 -5.04 5.76 6.68
C PHE A 17 -5.95 5.18 5.59
N ALA A 18 -5.59 5.41 4.33
CA ALA A 18 -6.26 4.70 3.23
C ALA A 18 -6.14 3.18 3.47
N PRO A 19 -7.19 2.40 3.21
CA PRO A 19 -7.12 0.95 3.37
C PRO A 19 -6.00 0.38 2.49
N VAL A 20 -5.29 -0.61 3.02
CA VAL A 20 -4.39 -1.45 2.23
C VAL A 20 -5.23 -2.24 1.23
N HIS A 21 -4.81 -2.32 -0.01
CA HIS A 21 -5.51 -3.07 -1.04
C HIS A 21 -4.71 -4.32 -1.46
N ILE A 22 -5.39 -5.46 -1.52
CA ILE A 22 -4.84 -6.72 -2.03
C ILE A 22 -5.72 -7.14 -3.21
N ASN A 23 -5.16 -7.12 -4.41
CA ASN A 23 -5.90 -7.46 -5.62
C ASN A 23 -6.17 -8.98 -5.74
N SER A 24 -6.96 -9.37 -6.74
CA SER A 24 -7.34 -10.77 -7.00
C SER A 24 -6.14 -11.70 -7.29
N LYS A 25 -4.98 -11.15 -7.63
CA LYS A 25 -3.73 -11.91 -7.81
C LYS A 25 -2.95 -12.07 -6.49
N GLY A 26 -3.46 -11.54 -5.36
CA GLY A 26 -2.82 -11.55 -4.06
C GLY A 26 -1.68 -10.53 -3.93
N VAL A 27 -1.59 -9.55 -4.83
CA VAL A 27 -0.57 -8.49 -4.75
C VAL A 27 -1.07 -7.40 -3.81
N ILE A 28 -0.22 -7.03 -2.86
CA ILE A 28 -0.48 -5.96 -1.90
C ILE A 28 0.07 -4.64 -2.43
N ASP A 29 -0.76 -3.61 -2.46
CA ASP A 29 -0.40 -2.30 -2.99
C ASP A 29 0.48 -1.48 -2.03
N TYR A 30 0.31 -1.72 -0.71
CA TYR A 30 1.04 -0.95 0.28
C TYR A 30 1.07 -1.65 1.65
N LYS A 31 2.26 -2.07 2.09
CA LYS A 31 2.45 -2.87 3.31
C LYS A 31 2.62 -2.07 4.60
N LEU A 32 2.98 -0.79 4.52
CA LEU A 32 3.37 -0.04 5.71
C LEU A 32 2.32 -0.06 6.82
N PRO A 33 1.00 0.12 6.56
CA PRO A 33 0.00 0.07 7.61
C PRO A 33 -0.07 -1.29 8.32
N LEU A 34 0.23 -2.39 7.63
CA LEU A 34 0.32 -3.71 8.25
C LEU A 34 1.60 -3.86 9.08
N CYS A 35 2.71 -3.29 8.62
CA CYS A 35 3.95 -3.22 9.40
C CYS A 35 3.76 -2.37 10.65
N ASP A 36 3.14 -1.19 10.52
CA ASP A 36 2.82 -0.30 11.63
C ASP A 36 1.89 -0.96 12.66
N LEU A 37 0.91 -1.75 12.20
CA LEU A 37 0.06 -2.55 13.08
C LEU A 37 0.88 -3.55 13.89
N MET A 38 1.76 -4.29 13.23
CA MET A 38 2.61 -5.29 13.91
C MET A 38 3.58 -4.64 14.90
N ASP A 39 4.20 -3.52 14.53
CA ASP A 39 5.08 -2.76 15.42
C ASP A 39 4.30 -2.16 16.61
N SER A 40 3.06 -1.75 16.38
CA SER A 40 2.16 -1.26 17.43
C SER A 40 1.78 -2.38 18.41
N ILE A 41 1.55 -3.60 17.92
CA ILE A 41 1.30 -4.78 18.75
C ILE A 41 2.54 -5.08 19.64
N LEU A 42 3.73 -5.08 19.07
CA LEU A 42 4.99 -5.30 19.80
C LEU A 42 5.22 -4.21 20.87
N SER A 43 4.94 -2.96 20.52
CA SER A 43 5.12 -1.80 21.43
C SER A 43 3.92 -1.55 22.34
N LYS A 44 2.87 -2.37 22.28
CA LYS A 44 1.62 -2.25 23.03
C LYS A 44 0.94 -0.88 22.88
N LYS A 45 1.07 -0.26 21.70
CA LYS A 45 0.41 1.00 21.36
C LYS A 45 -0.86 0.73 20.57
N SER A 46 -1.96 1.38 20.92
CA SER A 46 -3.21 1.26 20.14
C SER A 46 -3.01 1.71 18.71
N PHE A 47 -3.56 0.94 17.77
CA PHE A 47 -3.47 1.22 16.34
C PHE A 47 -4.66 0.59 15.61
N ASN A 48 -5.11 1.21 14.54
CA ASN A 48 -6.11 0.64 13.66
C ASN A 48 -5.68 0.77 12.20
N THR A 49 -6.04 -0.21 11.41
CA THR A 49 -5.85 -0.21 9.96
C THR A 49 -6.87 -1.10 9.29
N SER A 50 -7.08 -0.87 8.01
CA SER A 50 -8.03 -1.63 7.23
C SER A 50 -7.38 -2.18 5.98
N VAL A 51 -7.89 -3.34 5.52
CA VAL A 51 -7.42 -4.01 4.30
C VAL A 51 -8.63 -4.36 3.44
N ILE A 52 -8.58 -4.03 2.17
CA ILE A 52 -9.52 -4.52 1.16
C ILE A 52 -8.85 -5.66 0.41
N THR A 53 -9.54 -6.79 0.30
CA THR A 53 -9.10 -7.92 -0.52
C THR A 53 -10.11 -8.19 -1.63
N GLU A 54 -9.61 -8.58 -2.79
CA GLU A 54 -10.41 -8.96 -3.94
C GLU A 54 -10.18 -10.44 -4.26
N THR A 55 -11.28 -11.18 -4.50
CA THR A 55 -11.21 -12.57 -4.97
C THR A 55 -11.17 -12.65 -6.49
N LEU A 56 -10.82 -13.85 -7.02
CA LEU A 56 -10.81 -14.09 -8.47
C LEU A 56 -12.19 -13.90 -9.11
N GLU A 57 -13.28 -14.09 -8.33
CA GLU A 57 -14.66 -13.87 -8.78
C GLU A 57 -15.09 -12.38 -8.69
N GLY A 58 -14.17 -11.47 -8.29
CA GLY A 58 -14.44 -10.05 -8.15
C GLY A 58 -15.16 -9.66 -6.84
N ASN A 59 -15.35 -10.58 -5.90
CA ASN A 59 -15.90 -10.23 -4.60
C ASN A 59 -14.87 -9.45 -3.78
N GLN A 60 -15.31 -8.38 -3.14
CA GLN A 60 -14.46 -7.57 -2.29
C GLN A 60 -14.82 -7.73 -0.82
N TYR A 61 -13.80 -7.88 0.02
CA TYR A 61 -13.93 -7.98 1.47
C TYR A 61 -13.10 -6.89 2.14
N TYR A 62 -13.69 -6.30 3.18
CA TYR A 62 -13.08 -5.30 4.02
C TYR A 62 -12.71 -5.93 5.36
N TYR A 63 -11.44 -5.92 5.70
CA TYR A 63 -10.93 -6.35 7.00
C TYR A 63 -10.53 -5.13 7.80
N ASP A 64 -11.10 -4.99 8.98
CA ASP A 64 -10.76 -3.94 9.93
C ASP A 64 -10.02 -4.53 11.12
N TYR A 65 -8.83 -4.02 11.39
CA TYR A 65 -7.97 -4.42 12.48
C TYR A 65 -7.93 -3.30 13.52
N ASP A 66 -8.47 -3.55 14.69
CA ASP A 66 -8.50 -2.61 15.81
C ASP A 66 -7.70 -3.21 16.98
N PHE A 67 -6.57 -2.59 17.30
CA PHE A 67 -5.69 -2.96 18.41
C PHE A 67 -5.76 -1.92 19.52
N ASP A 68 -6.22 -2.30 20.69
CA ASP A 68 -6.41 -1.43 21.87
C ASP A 68 -5.15 -1.30 22.75
N GLY A 69 -4.01 -1.88 22.35
CA GLY A 69 -2.78 -2.01 23.14
C GLY A 69 -2.65 -3.35 23.88
N LYS A 70 -3.71 -4.18 23.87
CA LYS A 70 -3.75 -5.50 24.51
C LYS A 70 -4.44 -6.55 23.65
N ASN A 71 -5.55 -6.20 23.04
CA ASN A 71 -6.36 -7.11 22.23
C ASN A 71 -6.47 -6.59 20.81
N ILE A 72 -6.56 -7.52 19.87
CA ILE A 72 -6.80 -7.27 18.46
C ILE A 72 -8.20 -7.76 18.16
N ILE A 73 -9.02 -6.88 17.59
CA ILE A 73 -10.31 -7.25 17.01
C ILE A 73 -10.14 -7.20 15.50
N VAL A 74 -10.49 -8.29 14.82
CA VAL A 74 -10.54 -8.35 13.36
C VAL A 74 -11.99 -8.53 12.95
N SER A 75 -12.50 -7.57 12.18
CA SER A 75 -13.84 -7.63 11.61
C SER A 75 -13.73 -7.81 10.11
N LYS A 76 -14.41 -8.82 9.55
CA LYS A 76 -14.51 -9.07 8.11
C LYS A 76 -15.89 -8.69 7.64
N SER A 77 -15.96 -7.82 6.65
CA SER A 77 -17.20 -7.37 6.03
C SER A 77 -17.13 -7.58 4.51
N GLN A 78 -18.26 -7.86 3.88
CA GLN A 78 -18.39 -7.86 2.43
C GLN A 78 -18.78 -6.48 1.94
N ILE A 79 -18.12 -6.00 0.88
CA ILE A 79 -18.51 -4.77 0.18
C ILE A 79 -19.64 -5.14 -0.78
N ILE A 80 -20.80 -4.48 -0.62
CA ILE A 80 -21.99 -4.72 -1.43
C ILE A 80 -22.00 -3.66 -2.54
N ASN A 81 -21.84 -4.10 -3.79
CA ASN A 81 -21.74 -3.20 -4.95
C ASN A 81 -23.07 -2.48 -5.26
N ASP A 82 -24.21 -3.08 -4.93
CA ASP A 82 -25.56 -2.55 -5.25
C ASP A 82 -26.16 -1.65 -4.15
N SER A 83 -25.47 -1.53 -3.02
CA SER A 83 -25.85 -0.66 -1.90
C SER A 83 -24.59 -0.13 -1.24
N PRO A 84 -24.47 1.20 -0.99
CA PRO A 84 -23.31 1.71 -0.28
C PRO A 84 -23.33 1.20 1.17
N GLY A 85 -22.65 0.11 1.44
CA GLY A 85 -22.61 -0.48 2.76
C GLY A 85 -21.66 -1.65 2.90
N LEU A 86 -21.25 -1.89 4.15
CA LEU A 86 -20.47 -3.04 4.56
C LEU A 86 -21.40 -4.02 5.30
N LYS A 87 -21.45 -5.27 4.85
CA LYS A 87 -22.16 -6.34 5.56
C LYS A 87 -21.14 -7.09 6.41
N LEU A 88 -21.20 -6.94 7.72
CA LEU A 88 -20.37 -7.71 8.65
C LEU A 88 -20.65 -9.21 8.46
N ILE A 89 -19.60 -9.99 8.22
CA ILE A 89 -19.65 -11.43 8.06
C ILE A 89 -19.13 -12.12 9.33
N GLU A 90 -17.96 -11.70 9.79
CA GLU A 90 -17.22 -12.36 10.86
C GLU A 90 -16.53 -11.34 11.75
N ARG A 91 -16.36 -11.69 13.02
CA ARG A 91 -15.60 -10.90 13.99
C ARG A 91 -14.84 -11.80 14.94
N TYR A 92 -13.55 -11.55 15.06
CA TYR A 92 -12.64 -12.35 15.86
C TYR A 92 -11.89 -11.48 16.85
N LYS A 93 -11.47 -12.08 17.97
CA LYS A 93 -10.69 -11.43 19.01
C LYS A 93 -9.46 -12.27 19.35
N GLY A 94 -8.30 -11.65 19.33
CA GLY A 94 -7.02 -12.24 19.72
C GLY A 94 -6.15 -11.24 20.47
N ASN A 95 -4.88 -11.60 20.68
CA ASN A 95 -3.91 -10.74 21.34
C ASN A 95 -2.58 -10.66 20.59
N TYR A 96 -2.42 -11.46 19.54
CA TYR A 96 -1.21 -11.48 18.71
C TYR A 96 -1.57 -11.70 17.24
N LEU A 97 -0.84 -11.05 16.35
CA LEU A 97 -0.94 -11.23 14.91
C LEU A 97 0.39 -11.77 14.39
N GLY A 98 0.37 -12.99 13.88
CA GLY A 98 1.53 -13.66 13.31
C GLY A 98 1.51 -13.69 11.79
N LYS A 99 2.66 -13.98 11.18
CA LYS A 99 2.79 -14.27 9.75
C LYS A 99 3.16 -15.74 9.58
N GLU A 100 2.37 -16.46 8.79
CA GLU A 100 2.70 -17.82 8.37
C GLU A 100 3.00 -17.83 6.88
N LEU A 101 3.93 -18.68 6.45
CA LEU A 101 4.30 -18.83 5.05
C LEU A 101 3.64 -20.08 4.49
N TYR A 102 2.83 -19.91 3.44
CA TYR A 102 2.24 -20.99 2.67
C TYR A 102 2.68 -20.89 1.22
N ASN A 103 3.56 -21.81 0.80
CA ASN A 103 4.18 -21.77 -0.53
C ASN A 103 4.83 -20.39 -0.80
N ASP A 104 4.26 -19.63 -1.72
CA ASP A 104 4.70 -18.27 -2.12
C ASP A 104 3.84 -17.15 -1.50
N SER A 105 2.91 -17.50 -0.61
CA SER A 105 1.99 -16.55 0.03
C SER A 105 2.27 -16.40 1.52
N ILE A 106 2.14 -15.17 2.00
CA ILE A 106 2.16 -14.85 3.43
C ILE A 106 0.71 -14.72 3.89
N VAL A 107 0.37 -15.45 4.95
CA VAL A 107 -0.94 -15.38 5.60
C VAL A 107 -0.79 -14.68 6.94
N LEU A 108 -1.62 -13.67 7.20
CA LEU A 108 -1.74 -13.09 8.52
C LEU A 108 -2.71 -13.93 9.36
N VAL A 109 -2.24 -14.36 10.50
CA VAL A 109 -2.97 -15.26 11.40
C VAL A 109 -3.18 -14.57 12.74
N LEU A 110 -4.42 -14.54 13.19
CA LEU A 110 -4.78 -14.05 14.52
C LEU A 110 -4.64 -15.17 15.53
N TYR A 111 -3.93 -14.90 16.63
CA TYR A 111 -3.74 -15.80 17.75
C TYR A 111 -4.36 -15.24 19.02
N LYS A 112 -4.75 -16.14 19.92
CA LYS A 112 -5.11 -15.84 21.29
C LYS A 112 -4.40 -16.83 22.20
N ASP A 113 -3.50 -16.32 23.05
CA ASP A 113 -2.75 -17.14 24.01
C ASP A 113 -2.08 -18.35 23.33
N ASP A 114 -1.31 -18.06 22.26
CA ASP A 114 -0.59 -19.00 21.38
C ASP A 114 -1.44 -20.00 20.59
N LYS A 115 -2.78 -19.87 20.67
CA LYS A 115 -3.70 -20.69 19.87
C LYS A 115 -4.17 -19.90 18.65
N LYS A 116 -4.09 -20.53 17.48
CA LYS A 116 -4.63 -20.00 16.23
C LYS A 116 -6.13 -19.79 16.35
N VAL A 117 -6.60 -18.56 16.13
CA VAL A 117 -8.01 -18.19 16.11
C VAL A 117 -8.56 -18.27 14.70
N THR A 118 -7.91 -17.59 13.76
CA THR A 118 -8.30 -17.57 12.35
C THR A 118 -7.16 -17.07 11.46
N GLU A 119 -7.21 -17.47 10.22
CA GLU A 119 -6.48 -16.81 9.14
C GLU A 119 -7.29 -15.58 8.71
N THR A 120 -6.62 -14.46 8.49
CA THR A 120 -7.32 -13.22 8.14
C THR A 120 -7.13 -12.89 6.66
N ILE A 121 -5.99 -12.40 6.27
CA ILE A 121 -5.66 -12.06 4.88
C ILE A 121 -4.47 -12.87 4.40
N SER A 122 -4.44 -13.12 3.10
CA SER A 122 -3.31 -13.74 2.41
C SER A 122 -2.83 -12.83 1.29
N TYR A 123 -1.52 -12.69 1.15
CA TYR A 123 -0.89 -11.96 0.06
C TYR A 123 0.37 -12.69 -0.39
N LYS A 124 0.75 -12.51 -1.64
CA LYS A 124 1.96 -13.13 -2.17
C LYS A 124 3.18 -12.63 -1.41
N LYS A 125 4.08 -13.57 -1.11
CA LYS A 125 5.43 -13.22 -0.67
C LYS A 125 6.00 -12.27 -1.71
N ASP A 126 6.64 -11.19 -1.25
CA ASP A 126 7.40 -10.35 -2.16
C ASP A 126 8.31 -11.24 -3.01
N LEU A 127 8.39 -10.95 -4.29
CA LEU A 127 9.27 -11.64 -5.22
C LEU A 127 10.78 -11.52 -4.84
N GLY A 128 11.07 -11.19 -3.57
CA GLY A 128 12.39 -10.84 -3.08
C GLY A 128 12.82 -9.43 -3.50
N LEU A 129 11.94 -8.71 -4.18
CA LEU A 129 12.14 -7.32 -4.56
C LEU A 129 11.81 -6.44 -3.37
N ASN A 130 12.82 -5.77 -2.84
CA ASN A 130 12.61 -4.73 -1.84
C ASN A 130 12.06 -3.50 -2.54
N VAL A 131 10.76 -3.24 -2.41
CA VAL A 131 10.08 -2.12 -3.06
C VAL A 131 9.44 -1.20 -2.03
N ASP A 132 9.47 0.10 -2.32
CA ASP A 132 8.89 1.13 -1.47
C ASP A 132 7.40 1.31 -1.75
N MET A 133 6.97 1.03 -2.98
CA MET A 133 5.57 1.18 -3.40
C MET A 133 5.20 0.29 -4.60
N ILE A 134 3.90 0.12 -4.82
CA ILE A 134 3.32 -0.58 -5.98
C ILE A 134 2.33 0.35 -6.65
N ILE A 135 2.39 0.42 -7.97
CA ILE A 135 1.51 1.25 -8.81
C ILE A 135 0.80 0.33 -9.80
N GLU A 136 -0.53 0.37 -9.80
CA GLU A 136 -1.37 -0.22 -10.84
C GLU A 136 -1.93 0.88 -11.75
N VAL A 137 -2.03 0.61 -13.04
CA VAL A 137 -2.56 1.59 -14.00
C VAL A 137 -3.95 2.07 -13.59
N GLY A 138 -4.11 3.40 -13.50
CA GLY A 138 -5.38 4.02 -13.15
C GLY A 138 -5.81 3.88 -11.70
N SER A 139 -5.03 3.19 -10.85
CA SER A 139 -5.32 3.06 -9.43
C SER A 139 -4.63 4.14 -8.60
N TYR A 140 -5.18 4.33 -7.39
CA TYR A 140 -4.55 5.14 -6.36
C TYR A 140 -3.38 4.35 -5.74
N PHE A 141 -2.25 5.01 -5.53
CA PHE A 141 -1.12 4.43 -4.80
C PHE A 141 -0.66 5.35 -3.66
N TYR A 142 -0.02 4.76 -2.68
CA TYR A 142 0.55 5.50 -1.58
C TYR A 142 1.75 6.32 -2.03
N ARG A 143 1.61 7.64 -2.01
CA ARG A 143 2.56 8.59 -2.59
C ARG A 143 3.66 9.07 -1.66
N LEU A 144 3.63 8.70 -0.39
CA LEU A 144 4.60 9.22 0.58
C LEU A 144 6.06 8.88 0.22
N PRO A 145 6.40 7.65 -0.23
CA PRO A 145 7.76 7.35 -0.67
C PRO A 145 8.20 8.23 -1.84
N LEU A 146 7.32 8.44 -2.83
CA LEU A 146 7.61 9.33 -3.95
C LEU A 146 7.76 10.78 -3.50
N CYS A 147 6.90 11.28 -2.61
CA CYS A 147 7.00 12.63 -2.08
C CYS A 147 8.31 12.82 -1.32
N LYS A 148 8.68 11.85 -0.47
CA LYS A 148 9.96 11.86 0.25
C LYS A 148 11.15 11.87 -0.69
N PHE A 149 11.13 11.03 -1.72
CA PHE A 149 12.19 11.00 -2.73
C PHE A 149 12.33 12.35 -3.46
N MET A 150 11.21 12.97 -3.86
CA MET A 150 11.22 14.30 -4.48
C MET A 150 11.76 15.38 -3.53
N ASP A 151 11.41 15.34 -2.24
CA ASP A 151 11.96 16.24 -1.24
C ASP A 151 13.48 16.07 -1.07
N ASN A 152 13.97 14.83 -1.14
CA ASN A 152 15.40 14.53 -1.06
C ASN A 152 16.17 15.02 -2.30
N ILE A 153 15.57 14.98 -3.49
CA ILE A 153 16.12 15.61 -4.69
C ILE A 153 16.30 17.13 -4.45
N ILE A 154 15.27 17.80 -3.95
CA ILE A 154 15.34 19.25 -3.65
C ILE A 154 16.42 19.55 -2.62
N ARG A 155 16.58 18.70 -1.61
CA ARG A 155 17.61 18.84 -0.55
C ARG A 155 19.00 18.37 -0.97
N LYS A 156 19.14 17.84 -2.19
CA LYS A 156 20.39 17.22 -2.67
C LYS A 156 20.88 16.10 -1.76
N THR A 157 19.97 15.35 -1.17
CA THR A 157 20.25 14.22 -0.31
C THR A 157 20.14 12.93 -1.12
N LEU A 158 21.15 12.07 -1.04
CA LEU A 158 21.15 10.76 -1.70
C LEU A 158 19.91 9.96 -1.30
N ASP A 159 19.23 9.37 -2.26
CA ASP A 159 18.06 8.53 -2.01
C ASP A 159 17.82 7.54 -3.14
N ILE A 160 17.11 6.45 -2.84
CA ILE A 160 16.72 5.42 -3.80
C ILE A 160 15.24 5.14 -3.60
N LEU A 161 14.46 5.21 -4.68
CA LEU A 161 13.05 4.83 -4.72
C LEU A 161 12.88 3.62 -5.62
N LYS A 162 12.26 2.57 -5.09
CA LYS A 162 12.03 1.30 -5.79
C LYS A 162 10.53 1.01 -5.80
N PHE A 163 9.99 0.66 -6.96
CA PHE A 163 8.57 0.34 -7.07
C PHE A 163 8.24 -0.67 -8.17
N ILE A 164 7.10 -1.31 -8.01
CA ILE A 164 6.52 -2.18 -9.03
C ILE A 164 5.41 -1.40 -9.72
N TYR A 165 5.40 -1.49 -11.05
CA TYR A 165 4.36 -0.93 -11.91
C TYR A 165 3.69 -2.04 -12.71
N PHE A 166 2.36 -2.12 -12.67
CA PHE A 166 1.56 -3.03 -13.47
C PHE A 166 0.99 -2.29 -14.67
N GLY A 167 1.31 -2.75 -15.88
CA GLY A 167 0.76 -2.26 -17.14
C GLY A 167 -0.69 -2.69 -17.37
N PHE A 168 -1.31 -2.16 -18.43
CA PHE A 168 -2.71 -2.47 -18.78
C PHE A 168 -2.95 -3.96 -19.11
N GLU A 169 -1.96 -4.63 -19.67
CA GLU A 169 -2.03 -6.04 -20.05
C GLU A 169 -1.64 -7.00 -18.90
N GLY A 170 -1.38 -6.42 -17.72
CA GLY A 170 -0.96 -7.16 -16.53
C GLY A 170 0.54 -7.43 -16.48
N ASP A 171 1.31 -6.84 -17.38
CA ASP A 171 2.77 -6.88 -17.33
C ASP A 171 3.27 -6.22 -16.06
N MET A 172 4.25 -6.85 -15.42
CA MET A 172 4.87 -6.35 -14.21
C MET A 172 6.26 -5.81 -14.51
N TYR A 173 6.51 -4.58 -14.10
CA TYR A 173 7.79 -3.91 -14.22
C TYR A 173 8.32 -3.53 -12.85
N TYR A 174 9.62 -3.73 -12.64
CA TYR A 174 10.35 -3.22 -11.49
C TYR A 174 11.13 -1.98 -11.91
N ILE A 175 10.94 -0.89 -11.20
CA ILE A 175 11.55 0.40 -11.52
C ILE A 175 12.38 0.87 -10.33
N THR A 176 13.59 1.34 -10.61
CA THR A 176 14.45 2.05 -9.65
C THR A 176 14.71 3.46 -10.11
N LEU A 177 14.64 4.40 -9.16
CA LEU A 177 15.11 5.77 -9.30
C LEU A 177 16.19 5.98 -8.25
N GLU A 178 17.40 6.24 -8.68
CA GLU A 178 18.55 6.45 -7.79
C GLU A 178 19.04 7.89 -7.97
N PHE A 179 18.96 8.68 -6.91
CA PHE A 179 19.45 10.06 -6.91
C PHE A 179 20.80 10.12 -6.18
N ASP A 180 21.85 10.55 -6.89
CA ASP A 180 23.22 10.63 -6.39
C ASP A 180 23.60 11.99 -5.80
N GLY A 181 22.61 12.90 -5.61
CA GLY A 181 22.80 14.28 -5.16
C GLY A 181 22.85 15.28 -6.31
N LYS A 182 22.95 14.83 -7.57
CA LYS A 182 22.97 15.64 -8.77
C LYS A 182 22.04 15.09 -9.84
N ASP A 183 22.21 13.82 -10.20
CA ASP A 183 21.50 13.16 -11.29
C ASP A 183 20.61 12.05 -10.76
N ILE A 184 19.55 11.73 -11.51
CA ILE A 184 18.60 10.66 -11.22
C ILE A 184 18.80 9.59 -12.29
N ASN A 185 19.21 8.40 -11.87
CA ASN A 185 19.29 7.22 -12.72
C ASN A 185 17.94 6.49 -12.67
N TYR A 186 17.27 6.40 -13.80
CA TYR A 186 16.08 5.57 -13.99
C TYR A 186 16.46 4.27 -14.63
N ILE A 187 16.03 3.14 -14.05
CA ILE A 187 16.21 1.81 -14.62
C ILE A 187 14.87 1.06 -14.51
N LYS A 188 14.44 0.49 -15.63
CA LYS A 188 13.24 -0.35 -15.71
C LYS A 188 13.62 -1.77 -16.08
N TYR A 189 13.06 -2.71 -15.31
CA TYR A 189 13.21 -4.14 -15.54
C TYR A 189 11.87 -4.76 -15.86
N SER A 190 11.83 -5.73 -16.79
CA SER A 190 10.73 -6.68 -16.86
C SER A 190 10.90 -7.75 -15.78
N VAL A 191 9.77 -8.21 -15.24
CA VAL A 191 9.77 -9.24 -14.19
C VAL A 191 9.21 -10.53 -14.76
N ASN A 192 10.10 -11.50 -15.07
CA ASN A 192 9.73 -12.78 -15.61
C ASN A 192 10.22 -13.91 -14.69
N ASN A 193 9.29 -14.71 -14.13
CA ASN A 193 9.62 -15.85 -13.27
C ASN A 193 10.65 -15.52 -12.17
N SER A 194 10.48 -14.39 -11.49
CA SER A 194 11.38 -13.85 -10.45
C SER A 194 12.77 -13.42 -10.94
N LYS A 195 12.97 -13.31 -12.25
CA LYS A 195 14.15 -12.70 -12.84
C LYS A 195 13.85 -11.27 -13.25
N LEU A 196 14.85 -10.41 -13.10
CA LEU A 196 14.82 -9.02 -13.56
C LEU A 196 15.68 -8.89 -14.80
N ASP A 197 15.03 -8.59 -15.91
CA ASP A 197 15.73 -8.29 -17.17
C ASP A 197 15.63 -6.78 -17.41
N GLU A 198 16.78 -6.10 -17.43
CA GLU A 198 16.83 -4.68 -17.70
C GLU A 198 16.37 -4.40 -19.13
N ILE A 199 15.34 -3.57 -19.27
CA ILE A 199 14.74 -3.25 -20.58
C ILE A 199 14.90 -1.78 -20.96
N GLU A 200 15.17 -0.89 -19.98
CA GLU A 200 15.26 0.53 -20.24
C GLU A 200 16.08 1.26 -19.19
N LYS A 201 16.84 2.27 -19.61
CA LYS A 201 17.57 3.23 -18.78
C LYS A 201 17.41 4.65 -19.28
N ALA A 202 17.40 5.60 -18.33
CA ALA A 202 17.50 7.02 -18.62
C ALA A 202 18.21 7.74 -17.47
N ILE A 203 18.80 8.89 -17.78
CA ILE A 203 19.41 9.76 -16.78
C ILE A 203 18.80 11.15 -16.94
N GLY A 204 18.51 11.81 -15.85
CA GLY A 204 18.04 13.18 -15.79
C GLY A 204 18.34 13.79 -14.44
N ASN A 205 18.01 15.05 -14.26
CA ASN A 205 18.35 15.78 -13.03
C ASN A 205 17.11 16.26 -12.27
N ARG A 206 15.90 16.02 -12.81
CA ARG A 206 14.65 16.51 -12.22
C ARG A 206 13.48 15.57 -12.47
N LEU A 207 12.64 15.37 -11.45
CA LEU A 207 11.33 14.75 -11.59
C LEU A 207 10.24 15.82 -11.65
N VAL A 208 9.36 15.69 -12.62
CA VAL A 208 8.22 16.58 -12.84
C VAL A 208 6.94 15.79 -12.79
N LYS A 209 5.91 16.34 -12.15
CA LYS A 209 4.54 15.82 -12.20
C LYS A 209 3.75 16.70 -13.17
N GLU A 210 3.20 16.08 -14.20
CA GLU A 210 2.40 16.77 -15.21
C GLU A 210 0.96 16.28 -15.18
N PHE A 211 0.02 17.20 -15.30
CA PHE A 211 -1.39 16.85 -15.48
C PHE A 211 -1.63 16.52 -16.97
N SER A 212 -1.94 15.28 -17.23
CA SER A 212 -2.47 14.80 -18.49
C SER A 212 -3.99 14.75 -18.38
N GLY A 213 -4.77 15.37 -19.26
CA GLY A 213 -6.22 15.51 -19.18
C GLY A 213 -6.95 14.32 -18.49
N HIS A 214 -8.17 14.50 -18.00
CA HIS A 214 -8.97 13.49 -17.28
C HIS A 214 -8.45 13.04 -15.89
N ASN A 215 -7.83 13.92 -15.12
CA ASN A 215 -7.32 13.65 -13.78
C ASN A 215 -6.16 12.64 -13.70
N ASN A 216 -5.40 12.49 -14.75
CA ASN A 216 -4.17 11.72 -14.70
C ASN A 216 -2.97 12.61 -14.42
N ILE A 217 -2.05 12.11 -13.63
CA ILE A 217 -0.74 12.70 -13.39
C ILE A 217 0.30 11.79 -14.03
N ILE A 218 1.17 12.36 -14.83
CA ILE A 218 2.35 11.68 -15.37
C ILE A 218 3.55 12.13 -14.54
N LEU A 219 4.33 11.17 -14.05
CA LEU A 219 5.64 11.41 -13.46
C LEU A 219 6.67 11.25 -14.56
N SER A 220 7.40 12.31 -14.86
CA SER A 220 8.38 12.34 -15.92
C SER A 220 9.77 12.72 -15.41
N LEU A 221 10.79 12.13 -15.99
CA LEU A 221 12.19 12.45 -15.77
C LEU A 221 12.65 13.47 -16.82
N TYR A 222 13.27 14.52 -16.38
CA TYR A 222 13.82 15.59 -17.20
C TYR A 222 15.33 15.70 -17.03
N ASP A 223 16.00 16.03 -18.10
CA ASP A 223 17.35 16.55 -18.09
C ASP A 223 17.25 18.04 -18.46
N ASP A 224 17.46 18.90 -17.47
CA ASP A 224 17.17 20.34 -17.50
C ASP A 224 15.71 20.63 -17.92
N ASN A 225 15.49 21.03 -19.18
CA ASN A 225 14.17 21.35 -19.72
C ASN A 225 13.66 20.31 -20.72
N THR A 226 14.39 19.25 -20.95
CA THR A 226 14.02 18.20 -21.91
C THR A 226 13.45 16.99 -21.17
N CYS A 227 12.23 16.60 -21.49
CA CYS A 227 11.67 15.32 -21.01
C CYS A 227 12.45 14.17 -21.64
N VAL A 228 13.15 13.40 -20.84
CA VAL A 228 13.90 12.22 -21.29
C VAL A 228 13.09 10.94 -21.14
N LYS A 229 12.12 10.92 -20.19
CA LYS A 229 11.30 9.73 -19.95
C LYS A 229 10.03 10.01 -19.17
N ASP A 230 8.89 9.51 -19.68
CA ASP A 230 7.70 9.32 -18.88
C ASP A 230 7.82 8.02 -18.09
N ILE A 231 7.83 8.13 -16.76
CA ILE A 231 8.10 7.01 -15.86
C ILE A 231 6.83 6.22 -15.63
N VAL A 232 5.75 6.91 -15.19
CA VAL A 232 4.47 6.29 -14.84
C VAL A 232 3.34 7.32 -14.87
N ALA A 233 2.14 6.85 -15.25
CA ALA A 233 0.90 7.61 -15.15
C ALA A 233 -0.01 7.01 -14.07
N TYR A 234 -0.64 7.88 -13.29
CA TYR A 234 -1.57 7.49 -12.22
C TYR A 234 -2.73 8.47 -12.07
N SER A 235 -3.83 8.01 -11.46
CA SER A 235 -5.01 8.84 -11.30
C SER A 235 -4.88 9.85 -10.15
N SER A 236 -5.30 11.10 -10.40
CA SER A 236 -5.40 12.14 -9.37
C SER A 236 -6.75 12.16 -8.64
N LYS A 237 -7.70 11.27 -8.99
CA LYS A 237 -9.09 11.29 -8.50
C LYS A 237 -9.27 11.24 -6.98
N PHE A 238 -8.23 10.94 -6.22
CA PHE A 238 -8.28 10.80 -4.77
C PHE A 238 -7.34 11.78 -4.05
N LEU A 239 -7.26 13.01 -4.55
CA LEU A 239 -6.51 14.10 -3.90
C LEU A 239 -7.28 14.82 -2.78
N TYR A 240 -8.44 14.27 -2.34
CA TYR A 240 -9.28 14.88 -1.30
C TYR A 240 -9.41 13.96 -0.09
#